data_682d34a871d25390e156d71259aad5f6
#
_entry.id   682d34a871d25390e156d71259aad5f6
#
_cell.length_a   1.000
_cell.length_b   1.000
_cell.length_c   1.000
_cell.angle_alpha   90.00
_cell.angle_beta   90.00
_cell.angle_gamma   90.00
#
_symmetry.space_group_name_H-M   'P 1'
#
loop_
_entity.id
_entity.type
_entity.pdbx_description
1 polymer ?
#
loop_
_entity_poly.entity_id
_entity_poly.type
_entity_poly.pdbx_seq_one_letter_code
_entity_poly.pdbx_strand_id
1 'polypeptide(L)'
;NNLSAAEKTNFANWYSYYNTRIESSRAGISEAFFELPTSFRLGWGRLNYDNESKNTIDDASGVRAVQEGVREYTNSRREDFYDWLYAVPANGNTPLRRALDGAGTYFEKSKRAWADNPGESVSSTNPVRECRLAYTILMSDGYYNGSLNLNATKKADDKDGDTLTNNRGDSFKYTPVNPFKDNRDDTTLADVAMDY
;
A
#
# COMPACT_ATOMS: atom_id res chain seq x y z
N ASN A 1 43.24 10.88 2.08
CA ASN A 1 42.06 11.39 1.38
C ASN A 1 42.46 12.04 0.05
N ASN A 2 42.59 11.21 -1.00
CA ASN A 2 43.05 11.66 -2.31
C ASN A 2 41.87 11.88 -3.31
N LEU A 3 40.67 12.21 -2.81
CA LEU A 3 39.55 12.49 -3.69
C LEU A 3 39.68 13.87 -4.34
N SER A 4 39.43 13.93 -5.63
CA SER A 4 39.30 15.18 -6.40
C SER A 4 38.14 16.03 -5.89
N ALA A 5 38.07 17.28 -6.30
CA ALA A 5 36.96 18.17 -5.94
C ALA A 5 35.60 17.62 -6.43
N ALA A 6 35.55 17.07 -7.65
CA ALA A 6 34.35 16.47 -8.21
C ALA A 6 33.88 15.25 -7.42
N GLU A 7 34.77 14.35 -7.03
CA GLU A 7 34.46 13.17 -6.21
C GLU A 7 33.96 13.57 -4.82
N LYS A 8 34.55 14.60 -4.21
CA LYS A 8 34.05 15.15 -2.94
C LYS A 8 32.64 15.72 -3.05
N THR A 9 32.37 16.43 -4.13
CA THR A 9 31.03 16.97 -4.39
C THR A 9 30.03 15.83 -4.61
N ASN A 10 30.37 14.84 -5.42
CA ASN A 10 29.51 13.68 -5.63
C ASN A 10 29.21 12.91 -4.34
N PHE A 11 30.23 12.70 -3.50
CA PHE A 11 30.06 12.08 -2.21
C PHE A 11 29.17 12.93 -1.26
N ALA A 12 29.37 14.24 -1.24
CA ALA A 12 28.55 15.13 -0.42
C ALA A 12 27.08 15.10 -0.86
N ASN A 13 26.82 15.11 -2.18
CA ASN A 13 25.49 14.98 -2.74
C ASN A 13 24.86 13.62 -2.37
N TRP A 14 25.58 12.54 -2.59
CA TRP A 14 25.11 11.21 -2.19
C TRP A 14 24.80 11.15 -0.69
N TYR A 15 25.68 11.64 0.15
CA TYR A 15 25.51 11.65 1.60
C TYR A 15 24.30 12.47 2.02
N SER A 16 24.03 13.59 1.37
CA SER A 16 22.89 14.45 1.68
C SER A 16 21.54 13.85 1.31
N TYR A 17 21.48 13.00 0.28
CA TYR A 17 20.21 12.49 -0.26
C TYR A 17 19.96 11.01 -0.03
N TYR A 18 20.98 10.21 0.27
CA TYR A 18 20.90 8.73 0.28
C TYR A 18 21.54 8.05 1.47
N ASN A 19 22.07 8.78 2.44
CA ASN A 19 22.85 8.17 3.53
C ASN A 19 22.02 7.38 4.53
N THR A 20 20.72 7.58 4.58
CA THR A 20 19.81 6.81 5.42
C THR A 20 18.80 6.03 4.59
N ARG A 21 18.25 4.95 5.16
CA ARG A 21 17.22 4.13 4.49
C ARG A 21 15.99 4.93 4.10
N ILE A 22 15.56 5.85 4.95
CA ILE A 22 14.40 6.70 4.66
C ILE A 22 14.68 7.68 3.51
N GLU A 23 15.86 8.27 3.46
CA GLU A 23 16.25 9.16 2.35
C GLU A 23 16.35 8.40 1.03
N SER A 24 17.01 7.25 1.03
CA SER A 24 17.07 6.38 -0.15
C SER A 24 15.67 5.95 -0.62
N SER A 25 14.77 5.62 0.31
CA SER A 25 13.39 5.27 -0.02
C SER A 25 12.62 6.46 -0.61
N ARG A 26 12.75 7.64 -0.02
CA ARG A 26 12.11 8.86 -0.55
C ARG A 26 12.61 9.18 -1.96
N ALA A 27 13.92 9.10 -2.18
CA ALA A 27 14.50 9.34 -3.49
C ALA A 27 13.97 8.35 -4.54
N GLY A 28 13.98 7.04 -4.23
CA GLY A 28 13.49 6.00 -5.13
C GLY A 28 11.99 6.12 -5.42
N ILE A 29 11.17 6.41 -4.42
CA ILE A 29 9.74 6.65 -4.59
C ILE A 29 9.51 7.93 -5.42
N SER A 30 10.24 9.01 -5.12
CA SER A 30 10.13 10.27 -5.85
C SER A 30 10.41 10.06 -7.34
N GLU A 31 11.48 9.37 -7.68
CA GLU A 31 11.85 9.06 -9.06
C GLU A 31 10.78 8.22 -9.76
N ALA A 32 10.31 7.16 -9.09
CA ALA A 32 9.32 6.26 -9.66
C ALA A 32 7.97 6.93 -9.95
N PHE A 33 7.58 7.91 -9.13
CA PHE A 33 6.27 8.56 -9.24
C PHE A 33 6.32 9.91 -9.98
N PHE A 34 7.50 10.42 -10.30
CA PHE A 34 7.68 11.72 -10.94
C PHE A 34 7.04 11.79 -12.35
N GLU A 35 7.24 10.76 -13.15
CA GLU A 35 6.78 10.70 -14.53
C GLU A 35 5.38 10.08 -14.71
N LEU A 36 4.68 9.71 -13.62
CA LEU A 36 3.36 9.14 -13.75
C LEU A 36 2.39 10.14 -14.39
N PRO A 37 1.63 9.72 -15.41
CA PRO A 37 0.66 10.59 -16.05
C PRO A 37 -0.53 10.90 -15.12
N THR A 38 -1.18 12.03 -15.38
CA THR A 38 -2.36 12.46 -14.59
C THR A 38 -3.57 11.54 -14.70
N SER A 39 -3.56 10.61 -15.67
CA SER A 39 -4.58 9.55 -15.78
C SER A 39 -4.43 8.44 -14.76
N PHE A 40 -3.29 8.39 -14.05
CA PHE A 40 -3.12 7.49 -12.92
C PHE A 40 -3.99 7.92 -11.74
N ARG A 41 -4.29 6.96 -10.89
CA ARG A 41 -5.02 7.18 -9.65
C ARG A 41 -4.20 6.63 -8.51
N LEU A 42 -3.98 7.43 -7.51
CA LEU A 42 -3.10 7.14 -6.40
C LEU A 42 -3.78 7.40 -5.06
N GLY A 43 -3.67 6.43 -4.16
CA GLY A 43 -3.86 6.60 -2.73
C GLY A 43 -2.57 6.22 -2.02
N TRP A 44 -2.35 6.70 -0.81
CA TRP A 44 -1.13 6.41 -0.08
C TRP A 44 -1.32 6.34 1.42
N GLY A 45 -0.31 5.81 2.07
CA GLY A 45 -0.25 5.74 3.50
C GLY A 45 1.07 5.18 3.99
N ARG A 46 1.23 5.04 5.29
CA ARG A 46 2.42 4.48 5.91
C ARG A 46 2.08 3.29 6.81
N LEU A 47 2.98 2.34 6.88
CA LEU A 47 2.78 1.08 7.60
C LEU A 47 2.37 1.28 9.07
N ASN A 48 2.95 2.26 9.73
CA ASN A 48 2.75 2.53 11.15
C ASN A 48 1.94 3.82 11.39
N TYR A 49 0.91 4.04 10.58
CA TYR A 49 -0.01 5.13 10.80
C TYR A 49 -1.04 4.75 11.87
N ASP A 50 -1.12 5.59 12.90
CA ASP A 50 -2.10 5.54 13.98
C ASP A 50 -2.27 4.16 14.65
N ASN A 51 -1.17 3.65 15.09
CA ASN A 51 -0.89 2.46 15.89
C ASN A 51 -1.96 1.36 16.02
N GLU A 52 -3.24 1.63 16.07
CA GLU A 52 -4.33 0.64 16.20
C GLU A 52 -5.69 1.19 15.81
N SER A 53 -5.82 2.48 15.55
CA SER A 53 -7.10 3.09 15.22
C SER A 53 -7.56 2.67 13.83
N LYS A 54 -8.82 2.31 13.76
CA LYS A 54 -9.50 2.05 12.49
C LYS A 54 -10.08 3.36 12.01
N ASN A 55 -9.59 3.83 10.88
CA ASN A 55 -10.06 5.05 10.27
C ASN A 55 -11.21 4.78 9.29
N THR A 56 -11.96 5.82 9.00
CA THR A 56 -12.89 5.84 7.86
C THR A 56 -12.23 6.67 6.76
N ILE A 57 -11.94 6.03 5.64
CA ILE A 57 -11.41 6.69 4.45
C ILE A 57 -12.45 6.57 3.35
N ASP A 58 -12.83 7.71 2.79
CA ASP A 58 -13.98 7.81 1.89
C ASP A 58 -15.24 7.24 2.57
N ASP A 59 -15.81 6.16 2.06
CA ASP A 59 -16.95 5.44 2.65
C ASP A 59 -16.56 4.10 3.29
N ALA A 60 -15.28 3.77 3.33
CA ALA A 60 -14.76 2.54 3.94
C ALA A 60 -14.39 2.76 5.41
N SER A 61 -15.02 2.01 6.30
CA SER A 61 -14.69 1.98 7.73
C SER A 61 -13.74 0.82 8.09
N GLY A 62 -12.95 1.00 9.13
CA GLY A 62 -12.02 -0.02 9.62
C GLY A 62 -10.72 -0.10 8.82
N VAL A 63 -10.44 0.92 8.04
CA VAL A 63 -9.21 1.04 7.24
C VAL A 63 -8.03 1.38 8.13
N ARG A 64 -6.88 0.76 7.88
CA ARG A 64 -5.61 1.02 8.56
C ARG A 64 -4.51 1.31 7.57
N ALA A 65 -3.47 1.98 8.00
CA ALA A 65 -2.29 2.34 7.21
C ALA A 65 -2.57 3.30 6.03
N VAL A 66 -3.73 3.22 5.36
CA VAL A 66 -4.12 4.17 4.32
C VAL A 66 -4.43 5.52 4.98
N GLN A 67 -3.79 6.57 4.52
CA GLN A 67 -3.99 7.93 4.99
C GLN A 67 -4.81 8.76 4.00
N GLU A 68 -4.55 8.53 2.73
CA GLU A 68 -5.22 9.19 1.63
C GLU A 68 -5.82 8.17 0.67
N GLY A 69 -7.12 8.28 0.44
CA GLY A 69 -7.81 7.44 -0.51
C GLY A 69 -7.41 7.71 -1.96
N VAL A 70 -7.81 6.82 -2.84
CA VAL A 70 -7.49 6.91 -4.27
C VAL A 70 -8.11 8.14 -4.90
N ARG A 71 -7.30 8.92 -5.62
CA ARG A 71 -7.69 10.11 -6.40
C ARG A 71 -6.93 10.14 -7.72
N GLU A 72 -7.42 10.89 -8.69
CA GLU A 72 -6.64 11.20 -9.89
C GLU A 72 -5.32 11.91 -9.52
N TYR A 73 -4.23 11.53 -10.18
CA TYR A 73 -2.90 12.06 -9.89
C TYR A 73 -2.66 13.38 -10.62
N THR A 74 -3.53 14.37 -10.34
CA THR A 74 -3.40 15.74 -10.84
C THR A 74 -2.14 16.43 -10.31
N ASN A 75 -1.80 17.60 -10.85
CA ASN A 75 -0.62 18.33 -10.38
C ASN A 75 -0.70 18.69 -8.89
N SER A 76 -1.86 19.17 -8.40
CA SER A 76 -2.06 19.45 -6.98
C SER A 76 -1.96 18.19 -6.13
N ARG A 77 -2.52 17.07 -6.61
CA ARG A 77 -2.45 15.79 -5.90
C ARG A 77 -1.02 15.24 -5.84
N ARG A 78 -0.22 15.53 -6.86
CA ARG A 78 1.21 15.23 -6.88
C ARG A 78 1.98 16.04 -5.84
N GLU A 79 1.68 17.33 -5.70
CA GLU A 79 2.26 18.17 -4.64
C GLU A 79 1.92 17.60 -3.26
N ASP A 80 0.65 17.32 -2.97
CA ASP A 80 0.21 16.68 -1.72
C ASP A 80 0.95 15.38 -1.42
N PHE A 81 1.16 14.54 -2.47
CA PHE A 81 1.89 13.28 -2.32
C PHE A 81 3.36 13.49 -1.94
N TYR A 82 4.04 14.44 -2.57
CA TYR A 82 5.43 14.73 -2.23
C TYR A 82 5.57 15.39 -0.86
N ASP A 83 4.69 16.30 -0.51
CA ASP A 83 4.66 16.91 0.82
C ASP A 83 4.49 15.83 1.90
N TRP A 84 3.56 14.90 1.69
CA TRP A 84 3.40 13.74 2.56
C TRP A 84 4.66 12.86 2.59
N LEU A 85 5.21 12.48 1.44
CA LEU A 85 6.35 11.58 1.34
C LEU A 85 7.57 12.11 2.11
N TYR A 86 7.85 13.40 1.96
CA TYR A 86 8.98 14.03 2.64
C TYR A 86 8.73 14.27 4.14
N ALA A 87 7.47 14.33 4.55
CA ALA A 87 7.09 14.45 5.95
C ALA A 87 7.02 13.11 6.71
N VAL A 88 7.01 11.94 6.02
CA VAL A 88 6.95 10.62 6.67
C VAL A 88 8.12 10.43 7.63
N PRO A 89 7.91 10.21 8.93
CA PRO A 89 8.99 10.01 9.88
C PRO A 89 9.57 8.59 9.78
N ALA A 90 10.87 8.47 10.04
CA ALA A 90 11.57 7.19 10.14
C ALA A 90 11.42 6.62 11.57
N ASN A 91 10.22 6.18 11.93
CA ASN A 91 9.95 5.63 13.25
C ASN A 91 8.89 4.53 13.24
N GLY A 92 8.82 3.78 14.31
CA GLY A 92 7.80 2.77 14.57
C GLY A 92 8.16 1.37 14.09
N ASN A 93 7.19 0.48 14.21
CA ASN A 93 7.29 -0.92 13.81
C ASN A 93 6.98 -1.12 12.31
N THR A 94 7.15 -2.34 11.82
CA THR A 94 6.88 -2.72 10.43
C THR A 94 5.67 -3.66 10.33
N PRO A 95 4.42 -3.22 10.57
CA PRO A 95 3.23 -4.06 10.60
C PRO A 95 2.69 -4.35 9.19
N LEU A 96 3.48 -5.02 8.33
CA LEU A 96 3.14 -5.27 6.93
C LEU A 96 1.79 -5.95 6.74
N ARG A 97 1.50 -6.99 7.54
CA ARG A 97 0.25 -7.75 7.47
C ARG A 97 -0.96 -6.83 7.70
N ARG A 98 -0.88 -6.01 8.72
CA ARG A 98 -1.94 -5.05 9.07
C ARG A 98 -2.09 -3.93 8.04
N ALA A 99 -1.00 -3.49 7.44
CA ALA A 99 -1.04 -2.48 6.40
C ALA A 99 -1.66 -3.01 5.12
N LEU A 100 -1.35 -4.25 4.74
CA LEU A 100 -1.95 -4.91 3.59
C LEU A 100 -3.44 -5.16 3.80
N ASP A 101 -3.83 -5.68 4.97
CA ASP A 101 -5.24 -5.83 5.37
C ASP A 101 -6.01 -4.51 5.32
N GLY A 102 -5.37 -3.42 5.74
CA GLY A 102 -5.97 -2.10 5.67
C GLY A 102 -6.19 -1.60 4.24
N ALA A 103 -5.24 -1.82 3.35
CA ALA A 103 -5.36 -1.48 1.93
C ALA A 103 -6.44 -2.34 1.24
N GLY A 104 -6.45 -3.65 1.51
CA GLY A 104 -7.48 -4.55 1.01
C GLY A 104 -8.87 -4.17 1.52
N THR A 105 -9.01 -3.90 2.82
CA THR A 105 -10.27 -3.42 3.42
C THR A 105 -10.76 -2.13 2.76
N TYR A 106 -9.84 -1.21 2.43
CA TYR A 106 -10.19 0.02 1.72
C TYR A 106 -10.81 -0.30 0.36
N PHE A 107 -10.14 -1.10 -0.46
CA PHE A 107 -10.64 -1.45 -1.79
C PHE A 107 -11.91 -2.30 -1.76
N GLU A 108 -12.07 -3.16 -0.78
CA GLU A 108 -13.27 -3.97 -0.64
C GLU A 108 -14.50 -3.15 -0.25
N LYS A 109 -14.33 -2.21 0.68
CA LYS A 109 -15.46 -1.49 1.27
C LYS A 109 -15.76 -0.15 0.62
N SER A 110 -14.77 0.53 0.05
CA SER A 110 -14.96 1.84 -0.55
C SER A 110 -15.53 1.74 -1.96
N LYS A 111 -16.77 2.14 -2.13
CA LYS A 111 -17.34 2.37 -3.46
C LYS A 111 -16.71 3.60 -4.13
N ARG A 112 -16.33 4.60 -3.36
CA ARG A 112 -15.68 5.83 -3.87
C ARG A 112 -14.33 5.59 -4.48
N ALA A 113 -13.58 4.56 -4.03
CA ALA A 113 -12.32 4.17 -4.65
C ALA A 113 -12.50 3.76 -6.13
N TRP A 114 -13.66 3.19 -6.47
CA TRP A 114 -13.99 2.65 -7.78
C TRP A 114 -14.82 3.60 -8.64
N ALA A 115 -15.24 4.73 -8.12
CA ALA A 115 -16.02 5.72 -8.85
C ALA A 115 -15.25 6.31 -10.03
N ASP A 116 -15.97 6.86 -11.02
CA ASP A 116 -15.33 7.56 -12.14
C ASP A 116 -14.40 8.67 -11.67
N ASN A 117 -14.89 9.53 -10.77
CA ASN A 117 -14.10 10.48 -10.01
C ASN A 117 -13.85 9.89 -8.62
N PRO A 118 -12.71 9.23 -8.40
CA PRO A 118 -12.46 8.52 -7.15
C PRO A 118 -12.42 9.47 -5.96
N GLY A 119 -13.04 9.02 -4.86
CA GLY A 119 -13.18 9.81 -3.62
C GLY A 119 -14.44 10.65 -3.54
N GLU A 120 -15.09 10.95 -4.65
CA GLU A 120 -16.39 11.61 -4.66
C GLU A 120 -17.52 10.61 -4.41
N SER A 121 -18.67 11.12 -4.01
CA SER A 121 -19.86 10.30 -3.77
C SER A 121 -20.32 9.60 -5.05
N VAL A 122 -20.60 8.32 -4.94
CA VAL A 122 -21.16 7.53 -6.05
C VAL A 122 -22.56 8.03 -6.39
N SER A 123 -22.81 8.24 -7.67
CA SER A 123 -24.08 8.72 -8.22
C SER A 123 -24.26 8.24 -9.66
N SER A 124 -25.39 8.59 -10.29
CA SER A 124 -25.62 8.30 -11.71
C SER A 124 -24.62 9.02 -12.64
N THR A 125 -24.08 10.17 -12.21
CA THR A 125 -23.06 10.95 -12.93
C THR A 125 -21.64 10.60 -12.50
N ASN A 126 -21.48 9.85 -11.44
CA ASN A 126 -20.19 9.34 -10.93
C ASN A 126 -20.33 7.85 -10.54
N PRO A 127 -20.60 6.95 -11.51
CA PRO A 127 -20.85 5.54 -11.24
C PRO A 127 -19.57 4.79 -10.85
N VAL A 128 -19.76 3.66 -10.16
CA VAL A 128 -18.69 2.68 -9.91
C VAL A 128 -18.29 2.01 -11.22
N ARG A 129 -17.01 1.80 -11.42
CA ARG A 129 -16.41 1.09 -12.57
C ARG A 129 -15.87 -0.26 -12.13
N GLU A 130 -16.63 -1.31 -12.34
CA GLU A 130 -16.32 -2.66 -11.86
C GLU A 130 -15.10 -3.34 -12.51
N CYS A 131 -14.68 -2.89 -13.71
CA CYS A 131 -13.58 -3.49 -14.46
C CYS A 131 -12.22 -2.82 -14.24
N ARG A 132 -12.04 -2.05 -13.17
CA ARG A 132 -10.75 -1.42 -12.88
C ARG A 132 -9.82 -2.39 -12.16
N LEU A 133 -8.57 -2.39 -12.59
CA LEU A 133 -7.50 -3.05 -11.86
C LEU A 133 -6.95 -2.10 -10.79
N ALA A 134 -6.73 -2.63 -9.60
CA ALA A 134 -6.04 -1.95 -8.52
C ALA A 134 -4.81 -2.75 -8.10
N TYR A 135 -3.77 -2.05 -7.69
CA TYR A 135 -2.54 -2.63 -7.20
C TYR A 135 -2.19 -2.00 -5.87
N THR A 136 -1.72 -2.82 -4.95
CA THR A 136 -1.15 -2.36 -3.68
C THR A 136 0.35 -2.60 -3.72
N ILE A 137 1.14 -1.52 -3.61
CA ILE A 137 2.60 -1.59 -3.51
C ILE A 137 2.95 -1.44 -2.04
N LEU A 138 3.53 -2.49 -1.46
CA LEU A 138 4.05 -2.51 -0.10
C LEU A 138 5.57 -2.40 -0.15
N MET A 139 6.11 -1.31 0.42
CA MET A 139 7.55 -1.09 0.46
C MET A 139 8.08 -1.20 1.89
N SER A 140 9.09 -2.03 2.08
CA SER A 140 9.78 -2.24 3.36
C SER A 140 11.22 -2.63 3.13
N ASP A 141 12.07 -2.40 4.13
CA ASP A 141 13.48 -2.75 4.10
C ASP A 141 13.79 -4.10 4.77
N GLY A 142 12.79 -4.88 5.12
CA GLY A 142 13.02 -6.16 5.76
C GLY A 142 11.84 -6.81 6.44
N TYR A 143 12.12 -7.50 7.54
CA TYR A 143 11.15 -8.31 8.26
C TYR A 143 10.01 -7.48 8.87
N TYR A 144 8.82 -8.05 8.84
CA TYR A 144 7.67 -7.46 9.48
C TYR A 144 7.56 -7.88 10.95
N ASN A 145 6.97 -7.00 11.75
CA ASN A 145 6.64 -7.23 13.16
C ASN A 145 5.28 -6.58 13.50
N GLY A 146 4.89 -6.69 14.75
CA GLY A 146 3.63 -6.13 15.24
C GLY A 146 2.50 -7.16 15.37
N SER A 147 1.45 -6.77 16.09
CA SER A 147 0.30 -7.63 16.37
C SER A 147 -0.53 -7.91 15.12
N LEU A 148 -1.15 -9.09 15.11
CA LEU A 148 -2.07 -9.57 14.06
C LEU A 148 -3.45 -8.90 14.11
N ASN A 149 -3.60 -7.73 14.63
CA ASN A 149 -4.89 -7.08 14.80
C ASN A 149 -5.56 -6.77 13.43
N LEU A 150 -5.84 -7.84 12.68
CA LEU A 150 -6.51 -7.81 11.38
C LEU A 150 -8.01 -7.57 11.53
N ASN A 151 -8.70 -7.24 10.46
CA ASN A 151 -10.15 -7.18 10.47
C ASN A 151 -10.71 -8.58 10.81
N ALA A 152 -11.57 -8.63 11.82
CA ALA A 152 -11.97 -9.89 12.48
C ALA A 152 -12.73 -10.87 11.57
N THR A 153 -13.19 -10.44 10.41
CA THR A 153 -13.92 -11.26 9.44
C THR A 153 -13.00 -12.01 8.47
N LYS A 154 -11.70 -11.69 8.48
CA LYS A 154 -10.75 -12.20 7.52
C LYS A 154 -9.57 -12.85 8.23
N LYS A 155 -9.71 -14.12 8.48
CA LYS A 155 -8.62 -15.01 8.83
C LYS A 155 -8.29 -15.82 7.59
N ALA A 156 -7.36 -15.31 6.80
CA ALA A 156 -6.85 -16.01 5.65
C ALA A 156 -5.81 -17.09 6.02
N ASP A 157 -5.86 -17.53 7.26
CA ASP A 157 -4.95 -18.53 7.78
C ASP A 157 -5.11 -19.83 7.01
N ASP A 158 -4.00 -20.34 6.49
CA ASP A 158 -3.91 -21.63 5.80
C ASP A 158 -4.90 -21.83 4.62
N LYS A 159 -5.10 -20.80 3.83
CA LYS A 159 -5.95 -20.83 2.61
C LYS A 159 -5.31 -21.58 1.44
N ASP A 160 -4.11 -22.05 1.58
CA ASP A 160 -3.40 -22.83 0.56
C ASP A 160 -4.16 -24.09 0.19
N GLY A 161 -4.63 -24.14 -1.06
CA GLY A 161 -5.39 -25.27 -1.59
C GLY A 161 -6.89 -25.17 -1.40
N ASP A 162 -7.40 -24.12 -0.77
CA ASP A 162 -8.83 -23.83 -0.70
C ASP A 162 -9.39 -23.38 -2.04
N THR A 163 -10.66 -23.62 -2.24
CA THR A 163 -11.39 -23.07 -3.37
C THR A 163 -11.89 -21.67 -3.00
N LEU A 164 -11.33 -20.67 -3.66
CA LEU A 164 -11.72 -19.28 -3.52
C LEU A 164 -12.81 -18.94 -4.56
N THR A 165 -13.80 -18.20 -4.15
CA THR A 165 -14.87 -17.73 -5.05
C THR A 165 -14.90 -16.21 -5.05
N ASN A 166 -14.78 -15.62 -6.24
CA ASN A 166 -14.85 -14.17 -6.39
C ASN A 166 -16.30 -13.65 -6.32
N ASN A 167 -16.48 -12.33 -6.30
CA ASN A 167 -17.81 -11.71 -6.23
C ASN A 167 -18.69 -11.96 -7.46
N ARG A 168 -18.16 -12.56 -8.54
CA ARG A 168 -18.89 -12.95 -9.74
C ARG A 168 -19.35 -14.41 -9.70
N GLY A 169 -18.95 -15.16 -8.67
CA GLY A 169 -19.23 -16.60 -8.55
C GLY A 169 -18.23 -17.51 -9.25
N ASP A 170 -17.15 -16.95 -9.83
CA ASP A 170 -16.08 -17.79 -10.39
C ASP A 170 -15.27 -18.38 -9.26
N SER A 171 -14.98 -19.66 -9.36
CA SER A 171 -14.21 -20.38 -8.34
C SER A 171 -12.86 -20.81 -8.92
N PHE A 172 -11.82 -20.63 -8.16
CA PHE A 172 -10.48 -21.11 -8.47
C PHE A 172 -9.82 -21.73 -7.25
N LYS A 173 -8.93 -22.68 -7.49
CA LYS A 173 -8.16 -23.32 -6.44
C LYS A 173 -6.70 -22.93 -6.57
N TYR A 174 -6.18 -22.24 -5.55
CA TYR A 174 -4.76 -21.98 -5.48
C TYR A 174 -4.04 -23.20 -4.90
N THR A 175 -3.12 -23.76 -5.67
CA THR A 175 -2.30 -24.88 -5.22
C THR A 175 -0.83 -24.48 -5.30
N PRO A 176 -0.28 -23.94 -4.22
CA PRO A 176 1.11 -23.51 -4.21
C PRO A 176 2.04 -24.71 -4.32
N VAL A 177 3.18 -24.49 -4.96
CA VAL A 177 4.28 -25.44 -5.03
C VAL A 177 5.42 -24.99 -4.13
N ASN A 178 6.25 -25.92 -3.65
CA ASN A 178 7.45 -25.55 -2.89
C ASN A 178 8.36 -24.63 -3.74
N PRO A 179 8.96 -23.56 -3.16
CA PRO A 179 9.01 -23.21 -1.74
C PRO A 179 7.88 -22.29 -1.26
N PHE A 180 6.85 -22.04 -2.06
CA PHE A 180 5.79 -21.05 -1.79
C PHE A 180 4.64 -21.60 -0.93
N LYS A 181 4.61 -22.92 -0.73
CA LYS A 181 3.63 -23.56 0.15
C LYS A 181 3.95 -23.23 1.60
N ASP A 182 3.06 -22.54 2.27
CA ASP A 182 3.13 -22.36 3.72
C ASP A 182 2.32 -23.45 4.43
N ASN A 183 2.88 -24.03 5.48
CA ASN A 183 2.23 -25.01 6.35
C ASN A 183 2.25 -24.52 7.80
N ARG A 184 2.29 -23.22 8.02
CA ARG A 184 2.29 -22.64 9.36
C ARG A 184 0.87 -22.30 9.77
N ASP A 185 0.52 -22.63 11.00
CA ASP A 185 -0.75 -22.26 11.63
C ASP A 185 -0.76 -20.78 12.07
N ASP A 186 0.01 -19.90 11.42
CA ASP A 186 0.04 -18.46 11.70
C ASP A 186 -0.21 -17.63 10.44
N THR A 187 -1.10 -16.68 10.52
CA THR A 187 -1.41 -15.80 9.40
C THR A 187 -0.17 -15.06 8.89
N THR A 188 0.30 -15.42 7.72
CA THR A 188 1.46 -14.79 7.06
C THR A 188 1.04 -13.59 6.22
N LEU A 189 2.00 -12.90 5.61
CA LEU A 189 1.70 -11.83 4.66
C LEU A 189 1.06 -12.38 3.37
N ALA A 190 1.40 -13.62 3.00
CA ALA A 190 0.81 -14.30 1.84
C ALA A 190 -0.66 -14.60 2.06
N ASP A 191 -1.03 -15.08 3.25
CA ASP A 191 -2.43 -15.34 3.62
C ASP A 191 -3.27 -14.07 3.53
N VAL A 192 -2.75 -12.95 4.06
CA VAL A 192 -3.42 -11.66 3.93
C VAL A 192 -3.57 -11.23 2.47
N ALA A 193 -2.55 -11.47 1.64
CA ALA A 193 -2.63 -11.15 0.21
C ALA A 193 -3.65 -12.02 -0.55
N MET A 194 -3.84 -13.26 -0.12
CA MET A 194 -4.82 -14.16 -0.74
C MET A 194 -6.27 -13.81 -0.40
N ASP A 195 -6.50 -13.08 0.67
CA ASP A 195 -7.85 -12.72 1.13
C ASP A 195 -8.47 -11.58 0.30
N TYR A 196 -7.65 -10.85 -0.47
CA TYR A 196 -8.03 -9.72 -1.31
C TYR A 196 -7.72 -9.94 -2.79
#